data_02c289cb9c90ca8c89df2a908ee63e08
#
_entry.id   02c289cb9c90ca8c89df2a908ee63e08
#
_cell.length_a   1.000
_cell.length_b   1.000
_cell.length_c   1.000
_cell.angle_alpha   90.00
_cell.angle_beta   90.00
_cell.angle_gamma   90.00
#
_symmetry.space_group_name_H-M   'P 1'
#
loop_
_entity.id
_entity.type
_entity.pdbx_description
1 polymer ?
#
loop_
_entity_poly.entity_id
_entity_poly.type
_entity_poly.pdbx_seq_one_letter_code
_entity_poly.pdbx_strand_id
1 'polypeptide(L)'
;VTVTSPIIAKFIKNNFSDISVRAYVNMEIGSIMGMSYIAEYFDGYYVKRECNRDFKKLAELKKWCCDNGKTLHILANSGCLNNCSVHNFHDNLVAHESEIAKMDNCYDFFGICHEYLKKEENRFSLIRDTNYIRPEDVRLYEPYFDSMKLATRVSNNPVMILKSYINEKCCGNILELLEPNHAGRIYPLVIDNSKLNNSYLY
;
A
#
# COMPACT_ATOMS: atom_id res chain seq x y z
N VAL A 1 15.69 4.19 -7.42
CA VAL A 1 15.01 2.90 -7.70
C VAL A 1 14.38 2.31 -6.46
N THR A 2 13.40 1.41 -6.64
CA THR A 2 12.72 0.70 -5.53
C THR A 2 12.85 -0.80 -5.77
N VAL A 3 13.35 -1.53 -4.78
CA VAL A 3 13.65 -2.97 -4.90
C VAL A 3 13.12 -3.76 -3.70
N THR A 4 12.87 -5.06 -3.90
CA THR A 4 12.44 -5.99 -2.84
C THR A 4 13.57 -6.90 -2.37
N SER A 5 14.72 -6.89 -3.06
CA SER A 5 15.84 -7.77 -2.77
C SER A 5 17.04 -7.00 -2.19
N PRO A 6 17.51 -7.33 -0.97
CA PRO A 6 18.72 -6.77 -0.41
C PRO A 6 19.97 -7.05 -1.27
N ILE A 7 20.00 -8.18 -1.99
CA ILE A 7 21.11 -8.53 -2.88
C ILE A 7 21.17 -7.56 -4.06
N ILE A 8 20.02 -7.26 -4.67
CA ILE A 8 19.93 -6.28 -5.76
C ILE A 8 20.28 -4.88 -5.23
N ALA A 9 19.79 -4.51 -4.04
CA ALA A 9 20.12 -3.24 -3.41
C ALA A 9 21.64 -3.09 -3.22
N LYS A 10 22.29 -4.10 -2.64
CA LYS A 10 23.76 -4.14 -2.47
C LYS A 10 24.49 -4.02 -3.80
N PHE A 11 24.06 -4.75 -4.83
CA PHE A 11 24.64 -4.67 -6.16
C PHE A 11 24.57 -3.24 -6.74
N ILE A 12 23.41 -2.60 -6.62
CA ILE A 12 23.21 -1.23 -7.10
C ILE A 12 24.11 -0.25 -6.33
N LYS A 13 24.14 -0.33 -5.00
CA LYS A 13 24.98 0.54 -4.17
C LYS A 13 26.48 0.41 -4.48
N ASN A 14 26.94 -0.79 -4.81
CA ASN A 14 28.35 -1.04 -5.12
C ASN A 14 28.76 -0.58 -6.53
N ASN A 15 27.85 -0.51 -7.48
CA ASN A 15 28.17 -0.26 -8.87
C ASN A 15 27.63 1.08 -9.41
N PHE A 16 26.66 1.71 -8.72
CA PHE A 16 25.98 2.93 -9.17
C PHE A 16 25.77 3.89 -8.00
N SER A 17 26.80 4.67 -7.67
CA SER A 17 26.81 5.58 -6.50
C SER A 17 25.70 6.63 -6.51
N ASP A 18 25.27 7.06 -7.70
CA ASP A 18 24.32 8.16 -7.89
C ASP A 18 22.84 7.70 -7.83
N ILE A 19 22.63 6.38 -7.67
CA ILE A 19 21.27 5.84 -7.61
C ILE A 19 20.82 5.69 -6.16
N SER A 20 19.79 6.44 -5.78
CA SER A 20 19.08 6.24 -4.52
C SER A 20 18.26 4.93 -4.56
N VAL A 21 18.43 4.08 -3.56
CA VAL A 21 17.79 2.76 -3.44
C VAL A 21 16.79 2.77 -2.30
N ARG A 22 15.53 2.41 -2.59
CA ARG A 22 14.45 2.33 -1.60
C ARG A 22 13.95 0.90 -1.44
N ALA A 23 13.75 0.50 -0.21
CA ALA A 23 13.09 -0.77 0.11
C ALA A 23 11.61 -0.71 -0.26
N TYR A 24 11.12 -1.71 -0.99
CA TYR A 24 9.73 -1.74 -1.44
C TYR A 24 8.78 -2.23 -0.33
N VAL A 25 7.52 -1.86 -0.42
CA VAL A 25 6.48 -2.20 0.57
C VAL A 25 6.35 -3.71 0.83
N ASN A 26 6.59 -4.54 -0.18
CA ASN A 26 6.53 -6.02 -0.06
C ASN A 26 7.73 -6.62 0.71
N MET A 27 8.68 -5.81 1.15
CA MET A 27 9.68 -6.26 2.14
C MET A 27 9.12 -6.29 3.58
N GLU A 28 7.86 -5.85 3.76
CA GLU A 28 7.12 -5.91 5.04
C GLU A 28 7.86 -5.27 6.22
N ILE A 29 8.62 -4.20 5.94
CA ILE A 29 9.42 -3.50 6.97
C ILE A 29 8.48 -2.63 7.82
N GLY A 30 8.35 -2.96 9.10
CA GLY A 30 7.48 -2.25 10.04
C GLY A 30 8.11 -2.02 11.41
N SER A 31 9.46 -2.05 11.51
CA SER A 31 10.15 -1.81 12.77
C SER A 31 11.51 -1.15 12.56
N ILE A 32 11.98 -0.41 13.58
CA ILE A 32 13.32 0.20 13.58
C ILE A 32 14.39 -0.89 13.41
N MET A 33 14.25 -2.02 14.10
CA MET A 33 15.19 -3.12 13.94
C MET A 33 15.23 -3.64 12.50
N GLY A 34 14.05 -3.79 11.85
CA GLY A 34 13.97 -4.21 10.44
C GLY A 34 14.62 -3.23 9.48
N MET A 35 14.62 -1.92 9.79
CA MET A 35 15.32 -0.90 9.01
C MET A 35 16.83 -0.94 9.28
N SER A 36 17.24 -1.04 10.54
CA SER A 36 18.62 -0.84 10.95
C SER A 36 19.57 -1.92 10.43
N TYR A 37 19.17 -3.20 10.42
CA TYR A 37 20.10 -4.27 9.98
C TYR A 37 20.33 -4.29 8.47
N ILE A 38 19.52 -3.56 7.68
CA ILE A 38 19.70 -3.41 6.22
C ILE A 38 20.05 -1.98 5.82
N ALA A 39 20.32 -1.09 6.77
CA ALA A 39 20.46 0.35 6.54
C ALA A 39 21.59 0.71 5.57
N GLU A 40 22.64 -0.11 5.47
CA GLU A 40 23.74 0.11 4.53
C GLU A 40 23.32 -0.03 3.04
N TYR A 41 22.24 -0.78 2.77
CA TYR A 41 21.79 -1.07 1.41
C TYR A 41 20.69 -0.12 0.90
N PHE A 42 20.03 0.63 1.79
CA PHE A 42 18.86 1.43 1.44
C PHE A 42 18.98 2.88 1.91
N ASP A 43 18.56 3.80 1.05
CA ASP A 43 18.46 5.24 1.33
C ASP A 43 17.07 5.63 1.82
N GLY A 44 16.09 4.73 1.68
CA GLY A 44 14.73 4.97 2.14
C GLY A 44 13.89 3.69 2.17
N TYR A 45 12.76 3.77 2.85
CA TYR A 45 11.90 2.63 3.13
C TYR A 45 10.45 2.93 2.81
N TYR A 46 9.80 2.09 2.00
CA TYR A 46 8.36 1.98 2.03
C TYR A 46 7.97 1.05 3.18
N VAL A 47 7.29 1.60 4.18
CA VAL A 47 6.83 0.80 5.33
C VAL A 47 5.72 -0.15 4.92
N LYS A 48 5.55 -1.22 5.68
CA LYS A 48 4.45 -2.15 5.48
C LYS A 48 3.11 -1.43 5.61
N ARG A 49 2.11 -1.91 4.87
CA ARG A 49 0.79 -1.29 4.71
C ARG A 49 0.06 -1.07 6.04
N GLU A 50 0.22 -2.00 6.99
CA GLU A 50 -0.41 -1.94 8.30
C GLU A 50 0.02 -0.74 9.13
N CYS A 51 1.21 -0.19 8.87
CA CYS A 51 1.68 1.03 9.55
C CYS A 51 0.80 2.24 9.24
N ASN A 52 0.05 2.25 8.12
CA ASN A 52 -0.83 3.36 7.77
C ASN A 52 -1.91 3.66 8.82
N ARG A 53 -2.22 2.72 9.70
CA ARG A 53 -3.23 2.89 10.77
C ARG A 53 -2.62 3.13 12.16
N ASP A 54 -1.31 3.26 12.25
CA ASP A 54 -0.59 3.45 13.51
C ASP A 54 0.31 4.70 13.45
N PHE A 55 -0.26 5.85 13.76
CA PHE A 55 0.45 7.14 13.77
C PHE A 55 1.63 7.16 14.73
N LYS A 56 1.53 6.47 15.87
CA LYS A 56 2.64 6.38 16.83
C LYS A 56 3.81 5.64 16.18
N LYS A 57 3.53 4.53 15.53
CA LYS A 57 4.53 3.75 14.80
C LYS A 57 5.14 4.54 13.65
N LEU A 58 4.32 5.22 12.85
CA LEU A 58 4.81 6.08 11.77
C LEU A 58 5.74 7.19 12.29
N ALA A 59 5.39 7.84 13.40
CA ALA A 59 6.23 8.85 14.04
C ALA A 59 7.57 8.28 14.50
N GLU A 60 7.58 7.11 15.15
CA GLU A 60 8.81 6.42 15.59
C GLU A 60 9.72 6.09 14.40
N LEU A 61 9.16 5.51 13.32
CA LEU A 61 9.90 5.12 12.13
C LEU A 61 10.43 6.36 11.37
N LYS A 62 9.60 7.41 11.26
CA LYS A 62 10.00 8.68 10.61
C LYS A 62 11.14 9.34 11.38
N LYS A 63 11.04 9.39 12.70
CA LYS A 63 12.12 9.94 13.54
C LYS A 63 13.42 9.19 13.32
N TRP A 64 13.39 7.85 13.37
CA TRP A 64 14.58 7.04 13.12
C TRP A 64 15.17 7.31 11.72
N CYS A 65 14.36 7.40 10.69
CA CYS A 65 14.82 7.74 9.34
C CYS A 65 15.52 9.10 9.31
N CYS A 66 14.94 10.13 9.90
CA CYS A 66 15.55 11.46 9.99
C CYS A 66 16.90 11.42 10.73
N ASP A 67 16.96 10.75 11.87
CA ASP A 67 18.17 10.64 12.69
C ASP A 67 19.31 9.89 11.97
N ASN A 68 18.99 9.05 10.97
CA ASN A 68 19.95 8.23 10.21
C ASN A 68 20.12 8.68 8.74
N GLY A 69 19.63 9.86 8.36
CA GLY A 69 19.75 10.38 6.98
C GLY A 69 19.00 9.52 5.94
N LYS A 70 17.90 8.88 6.34
CA LYS A 70 17.05 8.04 5.49
C LYS A 70 15.69 8.70 5.22
N THR A 71 14.98 8.19 4.22
CA THR A 71 13.64 8.64 3.89
C THR A 71 12.58 7.58 4.20
N LEU A 72 11.39 8.03 4.63
CA LEU A 72 10.24 7.18 4.88
C LEU A 72 9.16 7.40 3.84
N HIS A 73 8.61 6.33 3.31
CA HIS A 73 7.58 6.37 2.27
C HIS A 73 6.41 5.47 2.63
N ILE A 74 5.21 5.83 2.17
CA ILE A 74 3.98 5.07 2.40
C ILE A 74 3.29 4.74 1.08
N LEU A 75 2.52 3.64 1.08
CA LEU A 75 1.60 3.28 -0.01
C LEU A 75 0.19 3.68 0.41
N ALA A 76 -0.41 4.67 -0.27
CA ALA A 76 -1.65 5.27 0.20
C ALA A 76 -2.91 4.47 -0.15
N ASN A 77 -3.02 3.95 -1.37
CA ASN A 77 -4.27 3.37 -1.87
C ASN A 77 -4.32 1.84 -1.79
N SER A 78 -3.66 1.24 -0.81
CA SER A 78 -3.76 -0.21 -0.59
C SER A 78 -5.14 -0.57 -0.03
N GLY A 79 -5.92 -1.30 -0.82
CA GLY A 79 -7.23 -1.82 -0.43
C GLY A 79 -7.19 -3.11 0.38
N CYS A 80 -6.00 -3.62 0.70
CA CYS A 80 -5.86 -4.83 1.51
C CYS A 80 -6.39 -4.61 2.93
N LEU A 81 -7.06 -5.63 3.48
CA LEU A 81 -7.44 -5.64 4.89
C LEU A 81 -6.19 -5.59 5.78
N ASN A 82 -6.31 -4.86 6.87
CA ASN A 82 -5.25 -4.75 7.85
C ASN A 82 -4.93 -6.12 8.47
N ASN A 83 -3.65 -6.47 8.54
CA ASN A 83 -3.18 -7.77 9.03
C ASN A 83 -3.83 -8.98 8.29
N CYS A 84 -4.05 -8.86 6.99
CA CYS A 84 -4.61 -9.94 6.19
C CYS A 84 -3.74 -11.19 6.27
N SER A 85 -4.31 -12.29 6.78
CA SER A 85 -3.59 -13.55 7.00
C SER A 85 -3.13 -14.26 5.70
N VAL A 86 -3.70 -13.90 4.56
CA VAL A 86 -3.33 -14.46 3.24
C VAL A 86 -2.48 -13.48 2.41
N HIS A 87 -2.06 -12.37 2.98
CA HIS A 87 -1.38 -11.29 2.26
C HIS A 87 -0.13 -11.77 1.50
N ASN A 88 0.81 -12.40 2.20
CA ASN A 88 2.06 -12.88 1.56
C ASN A 88 1.81 -13.91 0.47
N PHE A 89 0.85 -14.81 0.68
CA PHE A 89 0.45 -15.78 -0.33
C PHE A 89 -0.11 -15.08 -1.57
N HIS A 90 -1.02 -14.12 -1.38
CA HIS A 90 -1.65 -13.38 -2.47
C HIS A 90 -0.64 -12.52 -3.24
N ASP A 91 0.24 -11.80 -2.54
CA ASP A 91 1.29 -10.99 -3.19
C ASP A 91 2.24 -11.84 -4.04
N ASN A 92 2.63 -13.03 -3.55
CA ASN A 92 3.44 -13.98 -4.32
C ASN A 92 2.67 -14.54 -5.51
N LEU A 93 1.40 -14.89 -5.35
CA LEU A 93 0.57 -15.38 -6.43
C LEU A 93 0.43 -14.33 -7.55
N VAL A 94 0.14 -13.07 -7.20
CA VAL A 94 0.04 -11.97 -8.17
C VAL A 94 1.38 -11.71 -8.88
N ALA A 95 2.51 -11.85 -8.17
CA ALA A 95 3.84 -11.71 -8.77
C ALA A 95 4.14 -12.80 -9.84
N HIS A 96 3.57 -13.98 -9.68
CA HIS A 96 3.74 -15.12 -10.57
C HIS A 96 2.53 -15.42 -11.46
N GLU A 97 1.51 -14.57 -11.45
CA GLU A 97 0.23 -14.81 -12.13
C GLU A 97 0.39 -15.14 -13.61
N SER A 98 1.28 -14.45 -14.32
CA SER A 98 1.53 -14.71 -15.73
C SER A 98 2.15 -16.10 -15.99
N GLU A 99 2.95 -16.61 -15.07
CA GLU A 99 3.54 -17.96 -15.17
C GLU A 99 2.53 -19.03 -14.77
N ILE A 100 1.76 -18.80 -13.72
CA ILE A 100 0.69 -19.70 -13.25
C ILE A 100 -0.41 -19.81 -14.32
N ALA A 101 -0.82 -18.70 -14.92
CA ALA A 101 -1.84 -18.68 -15.97
C ALA A 101 -1.46 -19.52 -17.18
N LYS A 102 -0.16 -19.60 -17.53
CA LYS A 102 0.34 -20.48 -18.58
C LYS A 102 0.27 -21.96 -18.20
N MET A 103 0.46 -22.28 -16.92
CA MET A 103 0.45 -23.65 -16.42
C MET A 103 -0.97 -24.19 -16.17
N ASP A 104 -1.86 -23.34 -15.64
CA ASP A 104 -3.18 -23.72 -15.12
C ASP A 104 -4.35 -23.21 -15.97
N ASN A 105 -4.16 -22.98 -17.27
CA ASN A 105 -5.20 -22.51 -18.18
C ASN A 105 -5.93 -21.24 -17.72
N CYS A 106 -5.18 -20.23 -17.24
CA CYS A 106 -5.72 -18.95 -16.79
C CYS A 106 -6.59 -19.03 -15.56
N TYR A 107 -6.22 -19.83 -14.58
CA TYR A 107 -6.91 -19.88 -13.29
C TYR A 107 -6.84 -18.51 -12.60
N ASP A 108 -8.02 -17.88 -12.41
CA ASP A 108 -8.14 -16.58 -11.74
C ASP A 108 -8.31 -16.78 -10.23
N PHE A 109 -7.40 -16.23 -9.45
CA PHE A 109 -7.48 -16.27 -7.99
C PHE A 109 -8.48 -15.23 -7.48
N PHE A 110 -9.63 -15.69 -7.01
CA PHE A 110 -10.55 -14.85 -6.27
C PHE A 110 -10.08 -14.73 -4.82
N GLY A 111 -9.65 -13.52 -4.43
CA GLY A 111 -9.20 -13.28 -3.07
C GLY A 111 -10.27 -13.65 -2.03
N ILE A 112 -9.89 -14.40 -1.00
CA ILE A 112 -10.76 -14.79 0.12
C ILE A 112 -11.42 -13.57 0.77
N CYS A 113 -10.72 -12.43 0.77
CA CYS A 113 -11.25 -11.16 1.27
C CYS A 113 -12.50 -10.68 0.52
N HIS A 114 -12.64 -10.97 -0.77
CA HIS A 114 -13.84 -10.58 -1.53
C HIS A 114 -15.08 -11.31 -1.05
N GLU A 115 -14.97 -12.61 -0.76
CA GLU A 115 -16.10 -13.37 -0.20
C GLU A 115 -16.46 -12.91 1.21
N TYR A 116 -15.47 -12.51 2.01
CA TYR A 116 -15.69 -11.89 3.31
C TYR A 116 -16.41 -10.54 3.18
N LEU A 117 -15.96 -9.66 2.28
CA LEU A 117 -16.47 -8.30 2.10
C LEU A 117 -17.83 -8.23 1.39
N LYS A 118 -18.24 -9.27 0.66
CA LYS A 118 -19.58 -9.36 0.06
C LYS A 118 -20.67 -9.50 1.10
N LYS A 119 -20.38 -10.04 2.28
CA LYS A 119 -21.34 -10.19 3.36
C LYS A 119 -21.71 -8.82 3.93
N GLU A 120 -23.00 -8.60 4.15
CA GLU A 120 -23.52 -7.30 4.59
C GLU A 120 -22.91 -6.81 5.89
N GLU A 121 -22.76 -7.70 6.85
CA GLU A 121 -22.17 -7.43 8.16
C GLU A 121 -20.69 -6.99 8.09
N ASN A 122 -19.98 -7.35 7.01
CA ASN A 122 -18.55 -7.08 6.85
C ASN A 122 -18.24 -5.88 5.95
N ARG A 123 -19.23 -5.23 5.34
CA ARG A 123 -19.03 -4.14 4.37
C ARG A 123 -18.26 -2.95 4.94
N PHE A 124 -18.47 -2.64 6.22
CA PHE A 124 -17.75 -1.55 6.87
C PHE A 124 -16.25 -1.83 7.06
N SER A 125 -15.83 -3.09 6.97
CA SER A 125 -14.41 -3.43 7.02
C SER A 125 -13.59 -2.80 5.88
N LEU A 126 -14.21 -2.52 4.74
CA LEU A 126 -13.58 -1.78 3.64
C LEU A 126 -13.15 -0.37 4.02
N ILE A 127 -13.77 0.23 5.03
CA ILE A 127 -13.45 1.58 5.48
C ILE A 127 -12.60 1.50 6.74
N ARG A 128 -13.04 0.72 7.72
CA ARG A 128 -12.44 0.67 9.05
C ARG A 128 -11.17 -0.18 9.11
N ASP A 129 -11.16 -1.31 8.40
CA ASP A 129 -10.18 -2.38 8.60
C ASP A 129 -9.24 -2.56 7.38
N THR A 130 -9.14 -1.56 6.49
CA THR A 130 -8.20 -1.56 5.37
C THR A 130 -7.01 -0.66 5.63
N ASN A 131 -5.95 -0.81 4.81
CA ASN A 131 -4.70 -0.06 4.96
C ASN A 131 -4.68 1.25 4.15
N TYR A 132 -5.74 1.57 3.43
CA TYR A 132 -5.72 2.73 2.56
C TYR A 132 -5.90 4.06 3.32
N ILE A 133 -5.33 5.12 2.75
CA ILE A 133 -5.45 6.50 3.21
C ILE A 133 -6.37 7.23 2.22
N ARG A 134 -7.42 7.87 2.69
CA ARG A 134 -8.29 8.67 1.84
C ARG A 134 -7.55 9.87 1.28
N PRO A 135 -7.88 10.33 0.06
CA PRO A 135 -7.35 11.59 -0.45
C PRO A 135 -7.55 12.77 0.50
N GLU A 136 -8.71 12.86 1.14
CA GLU A 136 -9.08 13.91 2.10
C GLU A 136 -8.26 13.90 3.39
N ASP A 137 -7.64 12.76 3.71
CA ASP A 137 -6.90 12.57 4.96
C ASP A 137 -5.38 12.71 4.76
N VAL A 138 -4.90 12.96 3.53
CA VAL A 138 -3.46 13.02 3.20
C VAL A 138 -2.71 13.98 4.13
N ARG A 139 -3.28 15.14 4.43
CA ARG A 139 -2.64 16.14 5.29
C ARG A 139 -2.35 15.65 6.70
N LEU A 140 -3.14 14.72 7.22
CA LEU A 140 -2.91 14.13 8.54
C LEU A 140 -1.62 13.29 8.56
N TYR A 141 -1.23 12.77 7.39
CA TYR A 141 -0.05 11.90 7.23
C TYR A 141 1.21 12.66 6.84
N GLU A 142 1.13 13.88 6.32
CA GLU A 142 2.28 14.66 5.85
C GLU A 142 3.48 14.70 6.81
N PRO A 143 3.30 14.81 8.15
CA PRO A 143 4.42 14.80 9.07
C PRO A 143 5.20 13.48 9.13
N TYR A 144 4.63 12.40 8.61
CA TYR A 144 5.12 11.03 8.82
C TYR A 144 5.78 10.40 7.59
N PHE A 145 5.82 11.09 6.44
CA PHE A 145 6.44 10.55 5.24
C PHE A 145 7.16 11.60 4.40
N ASP A 146 8.07 11.16 3.54
CA ASP A 146 8.76 12.03 2.56
C ASP A 146 8.13 11.94 1.18
N SER A 147 7.56 10.81 0.82
CA SER A 147 6.71 10.68 -0.38
C SER A 147 5.66 9.58 -0.22
N MET A 148 4.57 9.77 -0.93
CA MET A 148 3.45 8.86 -0.99
C MET A 148 3.43 8.16 -2.36
N LYS A 149 3.29 6.84 -2.36
CA LYS A 149 3.10 6.03 -3.56
C LYS A 149 1.62 5.78 -3.78
N LEU A 150 1.20 5.85 -5.03
CA LEU A 150 -0.08 5.37 -5.51
C LEU A 150 0.14 4.14 -6.38
N ALA A 151 -0.49 3.04 -6.05
CA ALA A 151 -0.53 1.86 -6.90
C ALA A 151 -1.64 2.05 -7.94
N THR A 152 -1.28 1.93 -9.22
CA THR A 152 -2.18 2.22 -10.35
C THR A 152 -2.07 1.19 -11.47
N ARG A 153 -1.30 0.11 -11.24
CA ARG A 153 -0.95 -0.85 -12.29
C ARG A 153 -2.16 -1.54 -12.91
N VAL A 154 -3.16 -1.90 -12.12
CA VAL A 154 -4.38 -2.58 -12.57
C VAL A 154 -5.58 -1.64 -12.65
N SER A 155 -5.39 -0.34 -12.45
CA SER A 155 -6.49 0.62 -12.54
C SER A 155 -6.83 0.94 -13.99
N ASN A 156 -8.13 0.95 -14.29
CA ASN A 156 -8.64 1.39 -15.58
C ASN A 156 -8.55 2.92 -15.75
N ASN A 157 -8.39 3.67 -14.64
CA ASN A 157 -8.32 5.13 -14.66
C ASN A 157 -7.24 5.66 -13.68
N PRO A 158 -5.95 5.47 -13.99
CA PRO A 158 -4.85 5.93 -13.12
C PRO A 158 -4.81 7.45 -12.96
N VAL A 159 -5.29 8.19 -13.97
CA VAL A 159 -5.33 9.66 -13.92
C VAL A 159 -6.34 10.15 -12.88
N MET A 160 -7.48 9.48 -12.75
CA MET A 160 -8.50 9.79 -11.73
C MET A 160 -7.93 9.58 -10.32
N ILE A 161 -7.22 8.47 -10.09
CA ILE A 161 -6.57 8.21 -8.81
C ILE A 161 -5.57 9.33 -8.49
N LEU A 162 -4.66 9.64 -9.41
CA LEU A 162 -3.68 10.70 -9.21
C LEU A 162 -4.32 12.06 -8.90
N LYS A 163 -5.33 12.46 -9.68
CA LYS A 163 -6.06 13.72 -9.47
C LYS A 163 -6.77 13.76 -8.12
N SER A 164 -7.34 12.65 -7.67
CA SER A 164 -8.01 12.59 -6.37
C SER A 164 -7.04 12.90 -5.24
N TYR A 165 -5.84 12.31 -5.26
CA TYR A 165 -4.83 12.56 -4.23
C TYR A 165 -4.18 13.94 -4.33
N ILE A 166 -3.93 14.47 -5.53
CA ILE A 166 -3.41 15.83 -5.71
C ILE A 166 -4.41 16.88 -5.22
N ASN A 167 -5.70 16.68 -5.50
CA ASN A 167 -6.76 17.60 -5.10
C ASN A 167 -7.26 17.33 -3.67
N GLU A 168 -6.73 16.34 -2.98
CA GLU A 168 -7.17 15.91 -1.65
C GLU A 168 -8.69 15.68 -1.58
N LYS A 169 -9.26 15.16 -2.65
CA LYS A 169 -10.70 14.96 -2.76
C LYS A 169 -11.04 13.85 -3.73
N CYS A 170 -11.92 12.96 -3.29
CA CYS A 170 -12.53 11.95 -4.14
C CYS A 170 -14.05 12.08 -4.12
N CYS A 171 -14.67 12.18 -5.30
CA CYS A 171 -16.11 12.11 -5.47
C CYS A 171 -16.49 10.80 -6.14
N GLY A 172 -17.45 10.08 -5.56
CA GLY A 172 -17.96 8.83 -6.09
C GLY A 172 -17.46 7.59 -5.33
N ASN A 173 -17.38 6.48 -6.05
CA ASN A 173 -17.09 5.19 -5.45
C ASN A 173 -15.63 5.05 -5.03
N ILE A 174 -15.37 5.03 -3.74
CA ILE A 174 -14.03 4.91 -3.17
C ILE A 174 -13.31 3.62 -3.59
N LEU A 175 -14.06 2.56 -3.89
CA LEU A 175 -13.50 1.27 -4.29
C LEU A 175 -12.68 1.36 -5.58
N GLU A 176 -12.94 2.36 -6.43
CA GLU A 176 -12.19 2.60 -7.67
C GLU A 176 -10.80 3.18 -7.45
N LEU A 177 -10.54 3.76 -6.26
CA LEU A 177 -9.22 4.28 -5.89
C LEU A 177 -8.27 3.18 -5.42
N LEU A 178 -8.80 2.04 -4.98
CA LEU A 178 -8.06 1.04 -4.24
C LEU A 178 -7.26 0.09 -5.15
N GLU A 179 -6.13 -0.37 -4.64
CA GLU A 179 -5.31 -1.42 -5.22
C GLU A 179 -5.14 -2.55 -4.18
N PRO A 180 -5.68 -3.76 -4.38
CA PRO A 180 -6.46 -4.19 -5.55
C PRO A 180 -7.78 -3.42 -5.70
N ASN A 181 -8.25 -3.30 -6.95
CA ASN A 181 -9.53 -2.67 -7.24
C ASN A 181 -10.68 -3.61 -6.82
N HIS A 182 -11.42 -3.18 -5.79
CA HIS A 182 -12.54 -3.96 -5.27
C HIS A 182 -13.86 -3.73 -6.01
N ALA A 183 -14.01 -2.65 -6.78
CA ALA A 183 -15.28 -2.23 -7.36
C ALA A 183 -15.95 -3.33 -8.21
N GLY A 184 -15.19 -3.99 -9.09
CA GLY A 184 -15.71 -5.08 -9.92
C GLY A 184 -15.90 -6.40 -9.16
N ARG A 185 -15.09 -6.65 -8.13
CA ARG A 185 -15.07 -7.93 -7.40
C ARG A 185 -16.18 -8.07 -6.37
N ILE A 186 -16.63 -6.95 -5.79
CA ILE A 186 -17.68 -6.94 -4.76
C ILE A 186 -18.96 -6.23 -5.22
N TYR A 187 -19.12 -6.10 -6.55
CA TYR A 187 -20.38 -5.59 -7.13
C TYR A 187 -21.60 -6.36 -6.57
N PRO A 188 -22.74 -5.72 -6.27
CA PRO A 188 -23.08 -4.32 -6.59
C PRO A 188 -22.75 -3.29 -5.49
N LEU A 189 -21.87 -3.59 -4.54
CA LEU A 189 -21.52 -2.65 -3.48
C LEU A 189 -20.80 -1.41 -4.05
N VAL A 190 -21.32 -0.25 -3.69
CA VAL A 190 -20.74 1.06 -3.97
C VAL A 190 -20.60 1.81 -2.65
N ILE A 191 -19.43 2.39 -2.40
CA ILE A 191 -19.18 3.23 -1.24
C ILE A 191 -18.92 4.65 -1.72
N ASP A 192 -19.92 5.50 -1.62
CA ASP A 192 -19.81 6.91 -2.02
C ASP A 192 -18.97 7.67 -0.99
N ASN A 193 -17.76 8.03 -1.39
CA ASN A 193 -16.81 8.72 -0.54
C ASN A 193 -17.34 10.09 -0.04
N SER A 194 -18.20 10.76 -0.81
CA SER A 194 -18.77 12.04 -0.42
C SER A 194 -19.70 11.97 0.80
N LYS A 195 -20.17 10.76 1.13
CA LYS A 195 -21.04 10.47 2.29
C LYS A 195 -20.28 9.98 3.51
N LEU A 196 -18.97 9.74 3.40
CA LEU A 196 -18.13 9.37 4.51
C LEU A 196 -17.71 10.62 5.27
N ASN A 197 -18.02 10.70 6.56
CA ASN A 197 -17.49 11.72 7.43
C ASN A 197 -16.18 11.23 8.09
N ASN A 198 -15.39 12.16 8.61
CA ASN A 198 -14.04 11.88 9.14
C ASN A 198 -14.02 10.98 10.37
N SER A 199 -15.18 10.68 10.97
CA SER A 199 -15.29 9.89 12.22
C SER A 199 -15.13 8.36 12.03
N TYR A 200 -15.04 7.86 10.80
CA TYR A 200 -14.96 6.41 10.53
C TYR A 200 -13.55 5.86 10.44
N LEU A 201 -12.53 6.70 10.43
CA LEU A 201 -11.16 6.29 10.12
C LEU A 201 -10.22 6.28 11.33
N TYR A 202 -10.64 6.85 12.46
CA TYR A 202 -9.78 7.05 13.65
C TYR A 202 -10.53 6.75 14.95
#